data_ba86884a915d33eeca40026d39d8498e
#
_entry.id   ba86884a915d33eeca40026d39d8498e
#
_cell.length_a   1.000
_cell.length_b   1.000
_cell.length_c   1.000
_cell.angle_alpha   90.00
_cell.angle_beta   90.00
_cell.angle_gamma   90.00
#
_symmetry.space_group_name_H-M   'P 1'
#
loop_
_entity.id
_entity.type
_entity.pdbx_description
1 polymer ?
#
loop_
_entity_poly.entity_id
_entity_poly.type
_entity_poly.pdbx_seq_one_letter_code
_entity_poly.pdbx_strand_id
1 'polypeptide(L)'
;KSDQLAGQLKEEGDKTPADVFYSEQIPPLATLSAANLLETLPAKTINDTRRKGVPVAAKKDWVALSGRSRVVVYDSRKLSEKDLEKSVLNYATPKWKDRIGYVPTSGAFLEQVVAIVKLKGEAAALKWLKGLKENGKLYSKNTVALQAVENGEVPAALINNYYWYAFAKEKGVHNIHSRLNFVRHRDPGALVTYSGAAVLKSSQNKAEAQKFVAFLAGKQGQQVLAANRAEYPLHAGVSSPFNMEPYSKLEAPEVSATTITDKENATRLLEQAGLK
;
A
#
# COMPACT_ATOMS: atom_id res chain seq x y z
N LYS A 1 -2.05 12.14 -8.74
CA LYS A 1 -2.16 11.18 -7.63
C LYS A 1 -3.62 10.99 -7.26
N SER A 2 -3.99 9.85 -6.65
CA SER A 2 -5.39 9.52 -6.34
C SER A 2 -6.10 10.57 -5.49
N ASP A 3 -5.43 11.19 -4.52
CA ASP A 3 -6.01 12.27 -3.72
C ASP A 3 -6.36 13.52 -4.54
N GLN A 4 -5.51 13.90 -5.48
CA GLN A 4 -5.74 15.04 -6.37
C GLN A 4 -6.94 14.79 -7.27
N LEU A 5 -7.06 13.57 -7.82
CA LEU A 5 -8.20 13.15 -8.62
C LEU A 5 -9.49 13.14 -7.80
N ALA A 6 -9.46 12.64 -6.57
CA ALA A 6 -10.62 12.67 -5.69
C ALA A 6 -11.05 14.11 -5.35
N GLY A 7 -10.10 15.01 -5.11
CA GLY A 7 -10.35 16.44 -4.95
C GLY A 7 -11.02 17.05 -6.19
N GLN A 8 -10.47 16.78 -7.37
CA GLN A 8 -11.04 17.23 -8.64
C GLN A 8 -12.47 16.73 -8.84
N LEU A 9 -12.74 15.44 -8.60
CA LEU A 9 -14.07 14.85 -8.71
C LEU A 9 -15.08 15.50 -7.76
N LYS A 10 -14.64 15.89 -6.55
CA LYS A 10 -15.49 16.63 -5.61
C LYS A 10 -15.83 18.05 -6.12
N GLU A 11 -14.85 18.73 -6.71
CA GLU A 11 -15.05 20.08 -7.26
C GLU A 11 -15.94 20.05 -8.51
N GLU A 12 -15.75 19.08 -9.39
CA GLU A 12 -16.54 18.92 -10.61
C GLU A 12 -17.99 18.47 -10.32
N GLY A 13 -18.20 17.69 -9.25
CA GLY A 13 -19.51 17.20 -8.85
C GLY A 13 -20.23 16.49 -9.99
N ASP A 14 -21.49 16.89 -10.25
CA ASP A 14 -22.32 16.29 -11.32
C ASP A 14 -21.87 16.66 -12.75
N LYS A 15 -20.90 17.55 -12.89
CA LYS A 15 -20.36 17.99 -14.19
C LYS A 15 -19.13 17.20 -14.62
N THR A 16 -18.64 16.30 -13.78
CA THR A 16 -17.48 15.49 -14.15
C THR A 16 -17.77 14.61 -15.37
N PRO A 17 -16.85 14.51 -16.35
CA PRO A 17 -16.99 13.58 -17.46
C PRO A 17 -16.61 12.14 -17.10
N ALA A 18 -16.13 11.90 -15.88
CA ALA A 18 -15.68 10.59 -15.45
C ALA A 18 -16.85 9.67 -15.09
N ASP A 19 -16.71 8.39 -15.42
CA ASP A 19 -17.67 7.33 -15.09
C ASP A 19 -17.17 6.44 -13.95
N VAL A 20 -15.87 6.17 -13.92
CA VAL A 20 -15.21 5.28 -12.95
C VAL A 20 -14.02 5.98 -12.32
N PHE A 21 -13.87 5.83 -11.02
CA PHE A 21 -12.67 6.22 -10.30
C PHE A 21 -11.88 4.97 -9.88
N TYR A 22 -10.70 4.80 -10.48
CA TYR A 22 -9.71 3.81 -10.04
C TYR A 22 -8.68 4.50 -9.15
N SER A 23 -8.52 4.02 -7.94
CA SER A 23 -7.60 4.59 -6.95
C SER A 23 -6.51 3.61 -6.56
N GLU A 24 -5.28 4.10 -6.48
CA GLU A 24 -4.16 3.33 -5.91
C GLU A 24 -4.31 3.10 -4.41
N GLN A 25 -5.20 3.82 -3.73
CA GLN A 25 -5.39 3.80 -2.28
C GLN A 25 -6.87 3.86 -1.93
N ILE A 26 -7.26 3.25 -0.81
CA ILE A 26 -8.65 3.28 -0.32
C ILE A 26 -9.07 4.65 0.24
N PRO A 27 -8.24 5.44 0.94
CA PRO A 27 -8.68 6.72 1.49
C PRO A 27 -9.36 7.67 0.51
N PRO A 28 -8.88 7.87 -0.73
CA PRO A 28 -9.57 8.68 -1.73
C PRO A 28 -10.97 8.16 -2.08
N LEU A 29 -11.16 6.83 -2.15
CA LEU A 29 -12.47 6.22 -2.35
C LEU A 29 -13.40 6.46 -1.16
N ALA A 30 -12.89 6.32 0.06
CA ALA A 30 -13.65 6.61 1.27
C ALA A 30 -14.07 8.08 1.34
N THR A 31 -13.23 9.00 0.87
CA THR A 31 -13.55 10.43 0.76
C THR A 31 -14.74 10.69 -0.16
N LEU A 32 -14.74 10.09 -1.34
CA LEU A 32 -15.84 10.24 -2.31
C LEU A 32 -17.11 9.54 -1.82
N SER A 33 -16.98 8.40 -1.16
CA SER A 33 -18.09 7.70 -0.49
C SER A 33 -18.76 8.57 0.59
N ALA A 34 -17.96 9.18 1.47
CA ALA A 34 -18.45 10.09 2.50
C ALA A 34 -19.18 11.31 1.90
N ALA A 35 -18.73 11.80 0.76
CA ALA A 35 -19.37 12.89 0.02
C ALA A 35 -20.60 12.46 -0.80
N ASN A 36 -21.02 11.18 -0.73
CA ASN A 36 -22.13 10.61 -1.50
C ASN A 36 -21.99 10.73 -3.03
N LEU A 37 -20.77 10.70 -3.55
CA LEU A 37 -20.47 10.82 -4.98
C LEU A 37 -20.38 9.49 -5.72
N LEU A 38 -20.47 8.36 -4.98
CA LEU A 38 -20.30 7.02 -5.54
C LEU A 38 -21.63 6.27 -5.63
N GLU A 39 -21.78 5.49 -6.69
CA GLU A 39 -22.91 4.60 -6.92
C GLU A 39 -22.75 3.28 -6.17
N THR A 40 -23.84 2.72 -5.66
CA THR A 40 -23.82 1.39 -5.03
C THR A 40 -23.41 0.33 -6.03
N LEU A 41 -22.51 -0.57 -5.62
CA LEU A 41 -22.07 -1.70 -6.42
C LEU A 41 -22.92 -2.95 -6.14
N PRO A 42 -23.13 -3.84 -7.13
CA PRO A 42 -23.76 -5.13 -6.93
C PRO A 42 -23.01 -5.98 -5.90
N ALA A 43 -23.75 -6.76 -5.11
CA ALA A 43 -23.18 -7.63 -4.09
C ALA A 43 -22.15 -8.63 -4.68
N LYS A 44 -22.40 -9.15 -5.88
CA LYS A 44 -21.45 -10.03 -6.58
C LYS A 44 -20.11 -9.36 -6.80
N THR A 45 -20.09 -8.12 -7.28
CA THR A 45 -18.84 -7.34 -7.53
C THR A 45 -18.02 -7.20 -6.25
N ILE A 46 -18.67 -6.88 -5.13
CA ILE A 46 -18.01 -6.74 -3.83
C ILE A 46 -17.50 -8.10 -3.32
N ASN A 47 -18.28 -9.15 -3.48
CA ASN A 47 -17.94 -10.49 -2.99
C ASN A 47 -16.83 -11.16 -3.80
N ASP A 48 -16.65 -10.82 -5.07
CA ASP A 48 -15.61 -11.39 -5.93
C ASP A 48 -14.19 -11.15 -5.39
N THR A 49 -13.97 -10.05 -4.68
CA THR A 49 -12.66 -9.73 -4.05
C THR A 49 -12.69 -9.77 -2.52
N ARG A 50 -13.77 -10.26 -1.93
CA ARG A 50 -13.91 -10.32 -0.48
C ARG A 50 -13.02 -11.40 0.12
N ARG A 51 -12.05 -10.98 0.94
CA ARG A 51 -11.16 -11.87 1.69
C ARG A 51 -10.99 -11.34 3.12
N LYS A 52 -10.53 -12.22 4.01
CA LYS A 52 -10.19 -11.81 5.39
C LYS A 52 -9.14 -10.70 5.36
N GLY A 53 -9.41 -9.62 6.08
CA GLY A 53 -8.52 -8.44 6.17
C GLY A 53 -8.65 -7.44 5.02
N VAL A 54 -9.36 -7.76 3.94
CA VAL A 54 -9.64 -6.81 2.86
C VAL A 54 -10.75 -5.86 3.29
N PRO A 55 -10.55 -4.54 3.19
CA PRO A 55 -11.56 -3.57 3.58
C PRO A 55 -12.80 -3.64 2.66
N VAL A 56 -13.96 -3.43 3.26
CA VAL A 56 -15.25 -3.39 2.56
C VAL A 56 -15.91 -2.04 2.80
N ALA A 57 -16.43 -1.41 1.74
CA ALA A 57 -17.17 -0.17 1.84
C ALA A 57 -18.43 -0.32 2.69
N ALA A 58 -18.59 0.52 3.72
CA ALA A 58 -19.80 0.50 4.55
C ALA A 58 -21.07 0.76 3.74
N LYS A 59 -21.01 1.65 2.73
CA LYS A 59 -22.08 1.98 1.80
C LYS A 59 -22.14 1.07 0.58
N LYS A 60 -21.27 0.07 0.47
CA LYS A 60 -21.18 -0.84 -0.69
C LYS A 60 -20.97 -0.09 -2.03
N ASP A 61 -20.23 1.00 -2.02
CA ASP A 61 -20.07 1.94 -3.13
C ASP A 61 -18.64 2.00 -3.69
N TRP A 62 -17.74 1.16 -3.21
CA TRP A 62 -16.44 0.89 -3.79
C TRP A 62 -16.00 -0.55 -3.49
N VAL A 63 -15.05 -1.04 -4.26
CA VAL A 63 -14.49 -2.39 -4.12
C VAL A 63 -12.97 -2.34 -4.14
N ALA A 64 -12.32 -3.10 -3.24
CA ALA A 64 -10.88 -3.30 -3.28
C ALA A 64 -10.50 -4.26 -4.42
N LEU A 65 -9.38 -4.01 -5.10
CA LEU A 65 -8.98 -4.75 -6.30
C LEU A 65 -7.63 -5.46 -6.20
N SER A 66 -6.65 -4.89 -5.51
CA SER A 66 -5.34 -5.51 -5.31
C SER A 66 -4.74 -5.13 -3.96
N GLY A 67 -3.86 -5.98 -3.44
CA GLY A 67 -3.16 -5.75 -2.19
C GLY A 67 -1.66 -5.57 -2.38
N ARG A 68 -1.05 -4.69 -1.56
CA ARG A 68 0.39 -4.42 -1.53
C ARG A 68 0.89 -4.48 -0.11
N SER A 69 1.98 -5.22 0.12
CA SER A 69 2.57 -5.35 1.44
C SER A 69 3.75 -4.41 1.64
N ARG A 70 3.83 -3.80 2.83
CA ARG A 70 5.09 -3.23 3.30
C ARG A 70 6.07 -4.35 3.59
N VAL A 71 7.32 -4.14 3.26
CA VAL A 71 8.40 -5.12 3.45
C VAL A 71 9.70 -4.40 3.80
N VAL A 72 10.65 -5.17 4.29
CA VAL A 72 12.05 -4.77 4.40
C VAL A 72 12.82 -5.46 3.29
N VAL A 73 13.41 -4.70 2.37
CA VAL A 73 14.40 -5.26 1.43
C VAL A 73 15.78 -5.19 2.07
N TYR A 74 16.58 -6.23 1.94
CA TYR A 74 17.93 -6.29 2.54
C TYR A 74 18.94 -6.93 1.62
N ASP A 75 20.21 -6.55 1.78
CA ASP A 75 21.35 -7.13 1.07
C ASP A 75 21.80 -8.42 1.76
N SER A 76 21.57 -9.55 1.13
CA SER A 76 21.91 -10.88 1.67
C SER A 76 23.42 -11.13 1.84
N ARG A 77 24.28 -10.28 1.28
CA ARG A 77 25.72 -10.31 1.51
C ARG A 77 26.12 -9.69 2.85
N LYS A 78 25.26 -8.81 3.39
CA LYS A 78 25.54 -8.01 4.60
C LYS A 78 24.70 -8.43 5.81
N LEU A 79 23.51 -8.97 5.56
CA LEU A 79 22.52 -9.34 6.58
C LEU A 79 21.96 -10.74 6.30
N SER A 80 21.67 -11.45 7.36
CA SER A 80 20.84 -12.66 7.36
C SER A 80 19.48 -12.36 7.98
N GLU A 81 18.52 -13.26 7.83
CA GLU A 81 17.19 -13.11 8.46
C GLU A 81 17.25 -12.92 9.99
N LYS A 82 18.29 -13.49 10.64
CA LYS A 82 18.49 -13.36 12.09
C LYS A 82 18.89 -11.95 12.53
N ASP A 83 19.42 -11.15 11.62
CA ASP A 83 19.83 -9.77 11.89
C ASP A 83 18.67 -8.77 11.79
N LEU A 84 17.55 -9.23 11.19
CA LEU A 84 16.38 -8.39 10.91
C LEU A 84 15.47 -8.30 12.14
N GLU A 85 14.76 -7.17 12.22
CA GLU A 85 13.90 -6.87 13.35
C GLU A 85 12.51 -7.52 13.21
N LYS A 86 11.94 -7.91 14.35
CA LYS A 86 10.57 -8.46 14.43
C LYS A 86 9.49 -7.37 14.43
N SER A 87 9.86 -6.11 14.54
CA SER A 87 8.97 -4.95 14.45
C SER A 87 9.62 -3.85 13.63
N VAL A 88 8.83 -3.19 12.78
CA VAL A 88 9.29 -2.05 11.99
C VAL A 88 9.76 -0.90 12.89
N LEU A 89 9.23 -0.80 14.11
CA LEU A 89 9.61 0.25 15.06
C LEU A 89 11.08 0.17 15.46
N ASN A 90 11.65 -1.03 15.49
CA ASN A 90 13.04 -1.24 15.90
C ASN A 90 14.07 -0.77 14.86
N TYR A 91 13.66 -0.59 13.60
CA TYR A 91 14.54 -0.03 12.55
C TYR A 91 14.85 1.45 12.75
N ALA A 92 14.11 2.15 13.60
CA ALA A 92 14.38 3.56 13.93
C ALA A 92 15.36 3.77 15.10
N THR A 93 15.96 2.70 15.62
CA THR A 93 16.89 2.74 16.76
C THR A 93 18.35 2.99 16.33
N PRO A 94 19.24 3.41 17.24
CA PRO A 94 20.66 3.62 16.95
C PRO A 94 21.40 2.39 16.39
N LYS A 95 20.92 1.16 16.67
CA LYS A 95 21.42 -0.08 16.07
C LYS A 95 21.43 -0.02 14.53
N TRP A 96 20.50 0.75 13.95
CA TRP A 96 20.33 0.90 12.51
C TRP A 96 20.92 2.20 11.95
N LYS A 97 21.80 2.85 12.71
CA LYS A 97 22.47 4.09 12.27
C LYS A 97 23.14 3.89 10.90
N ASP A 98 22.70 4.66 9.90
CA ASP A 98 23.14 4.61 8.50
C ASP A 98 22.92 3.25 7.79
N ARG A 99 22.08 2.37 8.38
CA ARG A 99 21.85 1.00 7.89
C ARG A 99 20.45 0.73 7.38
N ILE A 100 19.53 1.68 7.51
CA ILE A 100 18.13 1.55 7.06
C ILE A 100 17.73 2.69 6.14
N GLY A 101 17.29 2.37 4.92
CA GLY A 101 16.74 3.32 3.97
C GLY A 101 15.23 3.48 4.13
N TYR A 102 14.71 4.68 3.89
CA TYR A 102 13.27 4.96 3.93
C TYR A 102 12.87 6.08 2.97
N VAL A 103 11.58 6.16 2.62
CA VAL A 103 11.05 7.08 1.60
C VAL A 103 9.82 7.82 2.16
N PRO A 104 10.02 8.93 2.90
CA PRO A 104 8.93 9.62 3.61
C PRO A 104 7.92 10.29 2.68
N THR A 105 8.29 10.58 1.43
CA THR A 105 7.41 11.17 0.41
C THR A 105 6.45 10.17 -0.26
N SER A 106 6.60 8.88 0.05
CA SER A 106 5.75 7.79 -0.48
C SER A 106 4.39 7.78 0.21
N GLY A 107 3.31 7.67 -0.57
CA GLY A 107 1.97 7.47 -0.02
C GLY A 107 1.86 6.22 0.86
N ALA A 108 2.54 5.14 0.49
CA ALA A 108 2.59 3.92 1.29
C ALA A 108 3.32 4.09 2.63
N PHE A 109 4.32 4.98 2.70
CA PHE A 109 4.96 5.35 3.96
C PHE A 109 3.99 6.13 4.85
N LEU A 110 3.24 7.06 4.29
CA LEU A 110 2.20 7.79 5.02
C LEU A 110 1.13 6.85 5.59
N GLU A 111 0.66 5.89 4.80
CA GLU A 111 -0.28 4.86 5.29
C GLU A 111 0.32 4.02 6.42
N GLN A 112 1.61 3.71 6.37
CA GLN A 112 2.31 3.03 7.47
C GLN A 112 2.36 3.87 8.74
N VAL A 113 2.57 5.19 8.64
CA VAL A 113 2.49 6.12 9.79
C VAL A 113 1.09 6.09 10.40
N VAL A 114 0.04 6.16 9.58
CA VAL A 114 -1.36 6.01 10.04
C VAL A 114 -1.56 4.69 10.79
N ALA A 115 -1.06 3.59 10.25
CA ALA A 115 -1.16 2.28 10.89
C ALA A 115 -0.42 2.25 12.24
N ILE A 116 0.76 2.85 12.34
CA ILE A 116 1.50 2.93 13.61
C ILE A 116 0.70 3.75 14.63
N VAL A 117 0.13 4.89 14.24
CA VAL A 117 -0.72 5.70 15.13
C VAL A 117 -1.88 4.86 15.69
N LYS A 118 -2.59 4.13 14.83
CA LYS A 118 -3.74 3.32 15.24
C LYS A 118 -3.37 2.13 16.13
N LEU A 119 -2.26 1.48 15.84
CA LEU A 119 -1.85 0.26 16.53
C LEU A 119 -1.01 0.50 17.78
N LYS A 120 -0.25 1.59 17.82
CA LYS A 120 0.75 1.88 18.86
C LYS A 120 0.64 3.27 19.48
N GLY A 121 -0.20 4.13 18.93
CA GLY A 121 -0.40 5.50 19.39
C GLY A 121 0.50 6.52 18.70
N GLU A 122 0.10 7.78 18.82
CA GLU A 122 0.75 8.93 18.16
C GLU A 122 2.20 9.14 18.66
N ALA A 123 2.43 8.97 19.96
CA ALA A 123 3.77 9.12 20.54
C ALA A 123 4.77 8.09 19.95
N ALA A 124 4.33 6.84 19.75
CA ALA A 124 5.15 5.82 19.14
C ALA A 124 5.46 6.13 17.66
N ALA A 125 4.48 6.65 16.91
CA ALA A 125 4.67 7.06 15.54
C ALA A 125 5.66 8.23 15.43
N LEU A 126 5.52 9.25 16.25
CA LEU A 126 6.44 10.38 16.27
C LEU A 126 7.87 9.97 16.66
N LYS A 127 8.00 9.09 17.65
CA LYS A 127 9.30 8.53 18.07
C LYS A 127 9.95 7.77 16.91
N TRP A 128 9.18 6.95 16.20
CA TRP A 128 9.67 6.19 15.05
C TRP A 128 10.14 7.11 13.93
N LEU A 129 9.36 8.15 13.58
CA LEU A 129 9.73 9.13 12.55
C LEU A 129 11.00 9.90 12.90
N LYS A 130 11.12 10.39 14.15
CA LYS A 130 12.33 11.07 14.63
C LYS A 130 13.54 10.14 14.62
N GLY A 131 13.34 8.88 15.04
CA GLY A 131 14.39 7.87 15.02
C GLY A 131 14.88 7.54 13.61
N LEU A 132 13.96 7.44 12.62
CA LEU A 132 14.35 7.27 11.21
C LEU A 132 15.10 8.49 10.67
N LYS A 133 14.68 9.71 11.04
CA LYS A 133 15.40 10.92 10.64
C LYS A 133 16.83 10.96 11.21
N GLU A 134 17.00 10.54 12.44
CA GLU A 134 18.30 10.54 13.11
C GLU A 134 19.21 9.40 12.64
N ASN A 135 18.65 8.20 12.48
CA ASN A 135 19.41 6.97 12.27
C ASN A 135 19.32 6.41 10.82
N GLY A 136 18.31 6.77 10.06
CA GLY A 136 18.09 6.23 8.71
C GLY A 136 18.70 7.09 7.60
N LYS A 137 18.66 6.52 6.38
CA LYS A 137 19.02 7.21 5.14
C LYS A 137 17.75 7.50 4.33
N LEU A 138 17.51 8.77 4.03
CA LEU A 138 16.36 9.22 3.26
C LEU A 138 16.61 9.03 1.76
N TYR A 139 15.63 8.45 1.06
CA TYR A 139 15.62 8.30 -0.39
C TYR A 139 14.39 8.98 -1.01
N SER A 140 14.52 9.43 -2.25
CA SER A 140 13.45 10.13 -2.96
C SER A 140 12.36 9.21 -3.51
N LYS A 141 12.69 7.93 -3.79
CA LYS A 141 11.79 6.93 -4.39
C LYS A 141 12.10 5.53 -3.87
N ASN A 142 11.09 4.66 -3.81
CA ASN A 142 11.27 3.26 -3.41
C ASN A 142 12.22 2.49 -4.34
N THR A 143 12.20 2.77 -5.65
CA THR A 143 13.12 2.17 -6.62
C THR A 143 14.56 2.58 -6.38
N VAL A 144 14.80 3.82 -5.96
CA VAL A 144 16.14 4.32 -5.60
C VAL A 144 16.64 3.65 -4.32
N ALA A 145 15.77 3.52 -3.31
CA ALA A 145 16.11 2.81 -2.07
C ALA A 145 16.42 1.32 -2.32
N LEU A 146 15.64 0.66 -3.17
CA LEU A 146 15.90 -0.72 -3.59
C LEU A 146 17.26 -0.85 -4.28
N GLN A 147 17.56 0.05 -5.24
CA GLN A 147 18.83 0.03 -5.96
C GLN A 147 20.01 0.27 -5.02
N ALA A 148 19.86 1.16 -4.03
CA ALA A 148 20.90 1.39 -3.02
C ALA A 148 21.19 0.14 -2.17
N VAL A 149 20.16 -0.66 -1.85
CA VAL A 149 20.34 -1.96 -1.19
C VAL A 149 21.07 -2.94 -2.11
N GLU A 150 20.65 -3.05 -3.36
CA GLU A 150 21.26 -3.93 -4.36
C GLU A 150 22.73 -3.61 -4.59
N ASN A 151 23.08 -2.32 -4.65
CA ASN A 151 24.44 -1.82 -4.80
C ASN A 151 25.29 -1.96 -3.52
N GLY A 152 24.67 -2.32 -2.38
CA GLY A 152 25.35 -2.42 -1.09
C GLY A 152 25.65 -1.08 -0.42
N GLU A 153 25.00 0.00 -0.85
CA GLU A 153 25.14 1.34 -0.25
C GLU A 153 24.46 1.46 1.11
N VAL A 154 23.36 0.72 1.29
CA VAL A 154 22.65 0.59 2.56
C VAL A 154 22.23 -0.88 2.76
N PRO A 155 22.41 -1.46 3.96
CA PRO A 155 22.10 -2.89 4.18
C PRO A 155 20.64 -3.27 4.04
N ALA A 156 19.70 -2.35 4.34
CA ALA A 156 18.27 -2.62 4.26
C ALA A 156 17.46 -1.33 3.95
N ALA A 157 16.24 -1.48 3.47
CA ALA A 157 15.31 -0.35 3.26
C ALA A 157 13.85 -0.78 3.43
N LEU A 158 13.02 0.19 3.82
CA LEU A 158 11.56 0.04 3.98
C LEU A 158 10.87 0.43 2.67
N ILE A 159 10.32 -0.55 1.96
CA ILE A 159 9.65 -0.37 0.66
C ILE A 159 8.34 -1.15 0.57
N ASN A 160 7.65 -1.09 -0.57
CA ASN A 160 6.57 -2.01 -0.92
C ASN A 160 7.12 -3.23 -1.69
N ASN A 161 6.48 -4.37 -1.51
CA ASN A 161 6.87 -5.66 -2.08
C ASN A 161 6.99 -5.65 -3.61
N TYR A 162 6.06 -5.00 -4.31
CA TYR A 162 5.97 -5.07 -5.77
C TYR A 162 7.19 -4.47 -6.49
N TYR A 163 7.90 -3.53 -5.89
CA TYR A 163 9.13 -2.99 -6.48
C TYR A 163 10.21 -4.07 -6.61
N TRP A 164 10.37 -4.87 -5.57
CA TRP A 164 11.36 -5.95 -5.60
C TRP A 164 10.97 -7.08 -6.55
N TYR A 165 9.70 -7.50 -6.57
CA TYR A 165 9.26 -8.56 -7.48
C TYR A 165 9.40 -8.15 -8.95
N ALA A 166 9.10 -6.89 -9.29
CA ALA A 166 9.31 -6.37 -10.63
C ALA A 166 10.80 -6.36 -10.99
N PHE A 167 11.66 -5.90 -10.08
CA PHE A 167 13.11 -5.91 -10.23
C PHE A 167 13.66 -7.34 -10.36
N ALA A 168 13.24 -8.26 -9.52
CA ALA A 168 13.67 -9.65 -9.57
C ALA A 168 13.23 -10.36 -10.87
N LYS A 169 12.05 -10.02 -11.39
CA LYS A 169 11.60 -10.54 -12.69
C LYS A 169 12.46 -10.02 -13.85
N GLU A 170 12.83 -8.74 -13.80
CA GLU A 170 13.67 -8.11 -14.83
C GLU A 170 15.10 -8.65 -14.83
N LYS A 171 15.73 -8.74 -13.66
CA LYS A 171 17.16 -9.08 -13.52
C LYS A 171 17.42 -10.58 -13.37
N GLY A 172 16.40 -11.35 -12.99
CA GLY A 172 16.55 -12.74 -12.55
C GLY A 172 16.93 -12.84 -11.08
N VAL A 173 16.16 -13.58 -10.30
CA VAL A 173 16.33 -13.67 -8.83
C VAL A 173 17.72 -14.20 -8.41
N HIS A 174 18.35 -15.02 -9.25
CA HIS A 174 19.69 -15.55 -8.99
C HIS A 174 20.82 -14.55 -9.27
N ASN A 175 20.52 -13.47 -9.98
CA ASN A 175 21.51 -12.45 -10.36
C ASN A 175 21.49 -11.23 -9.43
N ILE A 176 20.60 -11.21 -8.43
CA ILE A 176 20.47 -10.10 -7.48
C ILE A 176 20.82 -10.52 -6.06
N HIS A 177 21.30 -9.56 -5.29
CA HIS A 177 21.73 -9.75 -3.91
C HIS A 177 20.65 -9.41 -2.89
N SER A 178 19.73 -8.53 -3.28
CA SER A 178 18.62 -8.15 -2.41
C SER A 178 17.61 -9.28 -2.21
N ARG A 179 17.02 -9.33 -1.01
CA ARG A 179 15.97 -10.27 -0.62
C ARG A 179 14.91 -9.52 0.16
N LEU A 180 13.71 -10.08 0.24
CA LEU A 180 12.62 -9.52 1.03
C LEU A 180 12.51 -10.19 2.40
N ASN A 181 12.21 -9.39 3.40
CA ASN A 181 11.73 -9.81 4.71
C ASN A 181 10.32 -9.28 4.95
N PHE A 182 9.42 -10.19 5.30
CA PHE A 182 8.05 -9.88 5.73
C PHE A 182 8.02 -9.89 7.25
N VAL A 183 7.71 -8.75 7.86
CA VAL A 183 7.78 -8.59 9.33
C VAL A 183 6.77 -9.49 10.06
N ARG A 184 5.55 -9.69 9.48
CA ARG A 184 4.50 -10.56 10.03
C ARG A 184 3.95 -10.12 11.39
N HIS A 185 3.28 -11.04 12.11
CA HIS A 185 2.84 -10.90 13.50
C HIS A 185 1.95 -9.69 13.79
N ARG A 186 1.16 -9.25 12.80
CA ARG A 186 0.29 -8.06 12.89
C ARG A 186 1.04 -6.78 13.27
N ASP A 187 2.34 -6.77 13.03
CA ASP A 187 3.16 -5.58 13.20
C ASP A 187 2.81 -4.51 12.16
N PRO A 188 2.92 -3.20 12.47
CA PRO A 188 2.74 -2.15 11.46
C PRO A 188 3.65 -2.31 10.23
N GLY A 189 4.78 -3.02 10.37
CA GLY A 189 5.68 -3.38 9.28
C GLY A 189 5.13 -4.41 8.31
N ALA A 190 4.08 -5.14 8.69
CA ALA A 190 3.37 -6.10 7.84
C ALA A 190 2.11 -5.48 7.20
N LEU A 191 1.96 -4.16 7.21
CA LEU A 191 0.80 -3.47 6.66
C LEU A 191 0.55 -3.87 5.21
N VAL A 192 -0.69 -4.24 4.91
CA VAL A 192 -1.19 -4.40 3.54
C VAL A 192 -2.12 -3.23 3.23
N THR A 193 -1.87 -2.56 2.11
CA THR A 193 -2.72 -1.51 1.57
C THR A 193 -3.36 -1.97 0.27
N TYR A 194 -4.43 -1.31 -0.16
CA TYR A 194 -5.25 -1.79 -1.26
C TYR A 194 -5.51 -0.70 -2.27
N SER A 195 -5.55 -1.09 -3.55
CA SER A 195 -6.19 -0.31 -4.61
C SER A 195 -7.67 -0.65 -4.66
N GLY A 196 -8.44 0.20 -5.33
CA GLY A 196 -9.85 -0.06 -5.50
C GLY A 196 -10.49 0.77 -6.60
N ALA A 197 -11.75 0.51 -6.88
CA ALA A 197 -12.53 1.24 -7.86
C ALA A 197 -13.97 1.48 -7.41
N ALA A 198 -14.57 2.50 -8.02
CA ALA A 198 -15.96 2.90 -7.80
C ALA A 198 -16.57 3.46 -9.08
N VAL A 199 -17.88 3.41 -9.17
CA VAL A 199 -18.68 4.09 -10.20
C VAL A 199 -19.15 5.43 -9.66
N LEU A 200 -19.03 6.51 -10.44
CA LEU A 200 -19.51 7.82 -10.04
C LEU A 200 -21.03 7.93 -10.19
N LYS A 201 -21.69 8.51 -9.21
CA LYS A 201 -23.15 8.74 -9.22
C LYS A 201 -23.62 9.60 -10.39
N SER A 202 -22.79 10.55 -10.82
CA SER A 202 -23.01 11.46 -11.94
C SER A 202 -22.86 10.82 -13.31
N SER A 203 -22.30 9.59 -13.39
CA SER A 203 -22.09 8.89 -14.65
C SER A 203 -23.36 8.79 -15.48
N GLN A 204 -23.26 9.15 -16.76
CA GLN A 204 -24.30 8.93 -17.76
C GLN A 204 -24.23 7.54 -18.39
N ASN A 205 -23.15 6.79 -18.09
CA ASN A 205 -22.88 5.45 -18.61
C ASN A 205 -22.82 4.42 -17.47
N LYS A 206 -23.74 4.51 -16.51
CA LYS A 206 -23.71 3.71 -15.27
C LYS A 206 -23.70 2.21 -15.53
N ALA A 207 -24.45 1.73 -16.50
CA ALA A 207 -24.51 0.29 -16.82
C ALA A 207 -23.15 -0.25 -17.30
N GLU A 208 -22.47 0.47 -18.18
CA GLU A 208 -21.15 0.13 -18.70
C GLU A 208 -20.08 0.29 -17.62
N ALA A 209 -20.16 1.35 -16.82
CA ALA A 209 -19.27 1.59 -15.68
C ALA A 209 -19.37 0.46 -14.63
N GLN A 210 -20.59 0.01 -14.31
CA GLN A 210 -20.82 -1.14 -13.43
C GLN A 210 -20.22 -2.43 -13.99
N LYS A 211 -20.37 -2.69 -15.29
CA LYS A 211 -19.77 -3.84 -15.97
C LYS A 211 -18.24 -3.78 -15.90
N PHE A 212 -17.66 -2.62 -16.10
CA PHE A 212 -16.22 -2.43 -16.05
C PHE A 212 -15.65 -2.70 -14.64
N VAL A 213 -16.27 -2.14 -13.61
CA VAL A 213 -15.85 -2.39 -12.22
C VAL A 213 -16.05 -3.85 -11.84
N ALA A 214 -17.16 -4.48 -12.27
CA ALA A 214 -17.40 -5.92 -12.09
C ALA A 214 -16.35 -6.78 -12.82
N PHE A 215 -15.92 -6.38 -14.02
CA PHE A 215 -14.82 -7.04 -14.73
C PHE A 215 -13.51 -6.95 -13.94
N LEU A 216 -13.15 -5.78 -13.44
CA LEU A 216 -11.92 -5.58 -12.64
C LEU A 216 -11.89 -6.45 -11.37
N ALA A 217 -13.04 -6.63 -10.71
CA ALA A 217 -13.17 -7.48 -9.52
C ALA A 217 -13.29 -8.97 -9.86
N GLY A 218 -13.80 -9.30 -11.03
CA GLY A 218 -14.00 -10.67 -11.50
C GLY A 218 -12.72 -11.40 -11.89
N LYS A 219 -12.81 -12.71 -12.07
CA LYS A 219 -11.64 -13.58 -12.31
C LYS A 219 -10.77 -13.10 -13.47
N GLN A 220 -11.35 -12.74 -14.61
CA GLN A 220 -10.59 -12.32 -15.79
C GLN A 220 -9.85 -11.00 -15.57
N GLY A 221 -10.52 -9.99 -15.02
CA GLY A 221 -9.90 -8.70 -14.70
C GLY A 221 -8.78 -8.85 -13.67
N GLN A 222 -9.00 -9.66 -12.65
CA GLN A 222 -7.99 -9.97 -11.63
C GLN A 222 -6.78 -10.73 -12.22
N GLN A 223 -6.98 -11.61 -13.21
CA GLN A 223 -5.88 -12.25 -13.93
C GLN A 223 -5.06 -11.24 -14.73
N VAL A 224 -5.71 -10.29 -15.40
CA VAL A 224 -5.02 -9.21 -16.14
C VAL A 224 -4.20 -8.33 -15.19
N LEU A 225 -4.76 -7.92 -14.05
CA LEU A 225 -4.06 -7.13 -13.04
C LEU A 225 -2.86 -7.90 -12.48
N ALA A 226 -3.05 -9.16 -12.09
CA ALA A 226 -2.00 -10.00 -11.53
C ALA A 226 -0.85 -10.29 -12.52
N ALA A 227 -1.16 -10.44 -13.82
CA ALA A 227 -0.15 -10.68 -14.85
C ALA A 227 0.78 -9.47 -15.06
N ASN A 228 0.28 -8.25 -14.85
CA ASN A 228 0.99 -7.01 -15.14
C ASN A 228 1.55 -6.31 -13.90
N ARG A 229 1.10 -6.68 -12.71
CA ARG A 229 1.48 -6.05 -11.44
C ARG A 229 1.87 -7.10 -10.40
N ALA A 230 2.98 -6.91 -9.74
CA ALA A 230 3.40 -7.74 -8.61
C ALA A 230 2.63 -7.33 -7.32
N GLU A 231 1.31 -7.22 -7.45
CA GLU A 231 0.37 -6.96 -6.36
C GLU A 231 -0.47 -8.21 -6.12
N TYR A 232 -0.98 -8.38 -4.90
CA TYR A 232 -1.81 -9.54 -4.56
C TYR A 232 -3.18 -9.43 -5.23
N PRO A 233 -3.57 -10.38 -6.10
CA PRO A 233 -4.94 -10.46 -6.56
C PRO A 233 -5.87 -10.80 -5.39
N LEU A 234 -7.05 -10.22 -5.37
CA LEU A 234 -8.02 -10.42 -4.28
C LEU A 234 -9.07 -11.46 -4.62
N HIS A 235 -9.31 -11.77 -5.90
CA HIS A 235 -10.21 -12.85 -6.28
C HIS A 235 -9.60 -14.21 -5.89
N ALA A 236 -10.36 -15.03 -5.15
CA ALA A 236 -9.88 -16.30 -4.60
C ALA A 236 -9.39 -17.30 -5.67
N GLY A 237 -9.94 -17.22 -6.89
CA GLY A 237 -9.56 -18.09 -8.02
C GLY A 237 -8.39 -17.59 -8.87
N VAL A 238 -7.65 -16.56 -8.41
CA VAL A 238 -6.53 -15.97 -9.15
C VAL A 238 -5.26 -16.00 -8.33
N SER A 239 -4.17 -16.48 -8.93
CA SER A 239 -2.82 -16.47 -8.35
C SER A 239 -1.91 -15.51 -9.10
N SER A 240 -0.95 -14.91 -8.38
CA SER A 240 0.06 -14.07 -9.00
C SER A 240 1.14 -14.92 -9.70
N PRO A 241 1.58 -14.54 -10.92
CA PRO A 241 2.69 -15.21 -11.60
C PRO A 241 4.08 -14.80 -11.07
N PHE A 242 4.15 -13.90 -10.09
CA PHE A 242 5.41 -13.36 -9.57
C PHE A 242 6.02 -14.21 -8.44
N ASN A 243 5.49 -15.39 -8.14
CA ASN A 243 5.95 -16.26 -7.06
C ASN A 243 6.05 -15.52 -5.70
N MET A 244 5.02 -14.75 -5.38
CA MET A 244 4.98 -13.96 -4.15
C MET A 244 4.75 -14.82 -2.91
N GLU A 245 5.19 -14.31 -1.77
CA GLU A 245 4.81 -14.87 -0.46
C GLU A 245 3.29 -15.03 -0.40
N PRO A 246 2.74 -16.18 0.04
CA PRO A 246 1.30 -16.37 0.11
C PRO A 246 0.61 -15.28 0.95
N TYR A 247 -0.47 -14.71 0.43
CA TYR A 247 -1.23 -13.64 1.12
C TYR A 247 -1.61 -14.02 2.57
N SER A 248 -2.00 -15.28 2.79
CA SER A 248 -2.36 -15.81 4.11
C SER A 248 -1.20 -15.82 5.11
N LYS A 249 0.04 -15.80 4.64
CA LYS A 249 1.25 -15.80 5.48
C LYS A 249 1.76 -14.40 5.81
N LEU A 250 1.16 -13.35 5.28
CA LEU A 250 1.58 -11.96 5.55
C LEU A 250 1.30 -11.54 6.99
N GLU A 251 0.29 -12.11 7.62
CA GLU A 251 -0.13 -11.77 8.97
C GLU A 251 -0.29 -10.26 9.16
N ALA A 252 -0.95 -9.61 8.19
CA ALA A 252 -1.15 -8.17 8.18
C ALA A 252 -1.96 -7.71 9.40
N PRO A 253 -1.65 -6.54 9.98
CA PRO A 253 -2.48 -5.94 11.01
C PRO A 253 -3.85 -5.55 10.44
N GLU A 254 -4.89 -5.66 11.25
CA GLU A 254 -6.22 -5.17 10.90
C GLU A 254 -6.27 -3.66 11.15
N VAL A 255 -6.17 -2.89 10.08
CA VAL A 255 -6.34 -1.45 10.09
C VAL A 255 -7.51 -1.11 9.18
N SER A 256 -8.57 -0.53 9.76
CA SER A 256 -9.73 -0.10 8.97
C SER A 256 -9.31 0.90 7.89
N ALA A 257 -10.10 0.99 6.82
CA ALA A 257 -9.90 2.02 5.79
C ALA A 257 -9.72 3.38 6.47
N THR A 258 -8.62 4.04 6.17
CA THR A 258 -8.25 5.29 6.84
C THR A 258 -9.13 6.42 6.36
N THR A 259 -9.49 7.30 7.28
CA THR A 259 -10.18 8.54 7.01
C THR A 259 -9.20 9.64 6.58
N ILE A 260 -9.69 10.73 6.01
CA ILE A 260 -8.88 11.93 5.71
C ILE A 260 -8.20 12.46 6.97
N THR A 261 -8.90 12.46 8.10
CA THR A 261 -8.38 12.94 9.38
C THR A 261 -7.13 12.17 9.82
N ASP A 262 -7.14 10.85 9.67
CA ASP A 262 -5.98 10.01 10.00
C ASP A 262 -4.76 10.37 9.14
N LYS A 263 -4.99 10.64 7.85
CA LYS A 263 -3.94 11.03 6.91
C LYS A 263 -3.39 12.43 7.20
N GLU A 264 -4.25 13.37 7.56
CA GLU A 264 -3.86 14.72 7.99
C GLU A 264 -3.00 14.66 9.25
N ASN A 265 -3.41 13.86 10.24
CA ASN A 265 -2.64 13.64 11.45
C ASN A 265 -1.26 13.02 11.16
N ALA A 266 -1.19 12.00 10.31
CA ALA A 266 0.08 11.41 9.90
C ALA A 266 0.99 12.41 9.17
N THR A 267 0.42 13.28 8.34
CA THR A 267 1.14 14.36 7.66
C THR A 267 1.72 15.36 8.68
N ARG A 268 0.93 15.76 9.67
CA ARG A 268 1.38 16.64 10.75
C ARG A 268 2.54 16.03 11.53
N LEU A 269 2.51 14.71 11.80
CA LEU A 269 3.59 14.01 12.47
C LEU A 269 4.89 13.99 11.65
N LEU A 270 4.77 13.82 10.31
CA LEU A 270 5.92 13.95 9.41
C LEU A 270 6.54 15.34 9.46
N GLU A 271 5.72 16.38 9.49
CA GLU A 271 6.18 17.79 9.65
C GLU A 271 6.86 18.00 10.99
N GLN A 272 6.27 17.53 12.10
CA GLN A 272 6.87 17.61 13.43
C GLN A 272 8.20 16.87 13.55
N ALA A 273 8.36 15.77 12.80
CA ALA A 273 9.62 15.05 12.70
C ALA A 273 10.61 15.71 11.75
N GLY A 274 10.21 16.75 11.00
CA GLY A 274 11.04 17.42 10.00
C GLY A 274 11.34 16.55 8.77
N LEU A 275 10.38 15.73 8.36
CA LEU A 275 10.45 14.81 7.20
C LEU A 275 9.60 15.29 6.02
N LYS A 276 8.93 16.43 6.18
CA LYS A 276 8.12 17.08 5.15
C LYS A 276 8.28 18.59 5.24
#